data_bc93f76d958e46720dc2370cf894b893
#
_entry.id   bc93f76d958e46720dc2370cf894b893
#
_cell.length_a   1.000
_cell.length_b   1.000
_cell.length_c   1.000
_cell.angle_alpha   90.00
_cell.angle_beta   90.00
_cell.angle_gamma   90.00
#
_symmetry.space_group_name_H-M   'P 1'
#
loop_
_entity.id
_entity.type
_entity.pdbx_description
1 polymer ?
#
loop_
_entity_poly.entity_id
_entity_poly.type
_entity_poly.pdbx_seq_one_letter_code
_entity_poly.pdbx_strand_id
1 'polypeptide(L)'
;DKIQNYGDLNSLFFQVLAKQQSERNEDVTDLFAKVPYLNSSLFEPTGIEHGTLFISNLRDDKTIPIYSSTVLKSESGKKRTGNLSTLEYLFEFLNAYDFSSEGKEEIQEDNKTLINASVLGLIFEKINGYKDGSFFTPGFITMYMCRETIRKAVIQKFNETKDWNCKDIDSLYDKIEDRQEANDIINSLKICDPAVGSGHFLVSALNEMIAIKNDLKVLQDRDGKRLKEYQFEVVNDELIVTDEDGELFEYNPTNKESQRIQETLFHE
;
A
#
# COMPACT_ATOMS: atom_id res chain seq x y z
N ASP A 1 -12.98 19.50 4.82
CA ASP A 1 -11.79 19.79 4.05
C ASP A 1 -10.73 20.40 4.96
N LYS A 2 -9.68 19.59 5.28
CA LYS A 2 -8.64 19.95 6.25
C LYS A 2 -7.46 20.67 5.61
N ILE A 3 -7.30 20.56 4.31
CA ILE A 3 -6.25 21.22 3.53
C ILE A 3 -6.92 22.23 2.61
N GLN A 4 -6.76 23.50 2.90
CA GLN A 4 -7.38 24.61 2.18
C GLN A 4 -6.39 25.45 1.39
N ASN A 5 -5.12 25.38 1.78
CA ASN A 5 -4.05 26.16 1.19
C ASN A 5 -2.74 25.37 1.20
N TYR A 6 -1.72 25.89 0.53
CA TYR A 6 -0.43 25.24 0.46
C TYR A 6 0.28 25.16 1.83
N GLY A 7 0.02 26.12 2.74
CA GLY A 7 0.54 26.08 4.10
C GLY A 7 0.03 24.87 4.89
N ASP A 8 -1.24 24.50 4.74
CA ASP A 8 -1.83 23.32 5.36
C ASP A 8 -1.18 22.04 4.82
N LEU A 9 -0.94 21.96 3.50
CA LEU A 9 -0.26 20.82 2.86
C LEU A 9 1.19 20.71 3.35
N ASN A 10 1.89 21.82 3.42
CA ASN A 10 3.26 21.88 3.95
C ASN A 10 3.32 21.43 5.42
N SER A 11 2.35 21.85 6.23
CA SER A 11 2.23 21.42 7.62
C SER A 11 1.95 19.93 7.73
N LEU A 12 1.09 19.38 6.87
CA LEU A 12 0.86 17.95 6.81
C LEU A 12 2.14 17.16 6.54
N PHE A 13 2.93 17.55 5.54
CA PHE A 13 4.14 16.81 5.19
C PHE A 13 5.26 16.98 6.24
N PHE A 14 5.59 18.19 6.60
CA PHE A 14 6.79 18.48 7.38
C PHE A 14 6.57 18.61 8.90
N GLN A 15 5.33 18.80 9.35
CA GLN A 15 5.02 18.91 10.78
C GLN A 15 4.21 17.74 11.33
N VAL A 16 3.59 16.95 10.46
CA VAL A 16 2.75 15.81 10.87
C VAL A 16 3.37 14.49 10.44
N LEU A 17 3.55 14.26 9.14
CA LEU A 17 4.08 12.99 8.62
C LEU A 17 5.55 12.76 8.99
N ALA A 18 6.34 13.84 9.04
CA ALA A 18 7.76 13.79 9.41
C ALA A 18 8.03 13.73 10.92
N LYS A 19 7.03 13.92 11.77
CA LYS A 19 7.22 14.01 13.23
C LYS A 19 6.37 13.00 13.98
N GLN A 20 6.97 12.42 15.03
CA GLN A 20 6.21 11.62 15.99
C GLN A 20 5.13 12.46 16.65
N GLN A 21 4.05 11.81 17.08
CA GLN A 21 2.88 12.50 17.62
C GLN A 21 3.20 13.37 18.83
N SER A 22 4.18 12.94 19.65
CA SER A 22 4.68 13.69 20.82
C SER A 22 5.55 14.92 20.48
N GLU A 23 6.00 15.03 19.23
CA GLU A 23 6.89 16.10 18.75
C GLU A 23 6.16 17.12 17.88
N ARG A 24 4.88 16.92 17.65
CA ARG A 24 4.03 17.83 16.85
C ARG A 24 3.64 19.05 17.64
N ASN A 25 3.60 20.19 16.96
CA ASN A 25 3.09 21.43 17.53
C ASN A 25 1.57 21.30 17.82
N GLU A 26 1.07 21.98 18.85
CA GLU A 26 -0.33 21.94 19.25
C GLU A 26 -1.26 22.34 18.09
N ASP A 27 -0.93 23.37 17.33
CA ASP A 27 -1.74 23.88 16.21
C ASP A 27 -2.02 22.83 15.11
N VAL A 28 -1.07 21.92 14.86
CA VAL A 28 -1.24 20.88 13.83
C VAL A 28 -1.79 19.58 14.40
N THR A 29 -1.63 19.37 15.72
CA THR A 29 -2.07 18.13 16.40
C THR A 29 -3.59 18.00 16.33
N ASP A 30 -4.34 19.06 16.57
CA ASP A 30 -5.81 19.02 16.53
C ASP A 30 -6.34 18.80 15.12
N LEU A 31 -5.74 19.46 14.13
CA LEU A 31 -6.17 19.35 12.74
C LEU A 31 -5.92 17.97 12.15
N PHE A 32 -4.77 17.36 12.48
CA PHE A 32 -4.28 16.11 11.92
C PHE A 32 -4.13 14.99 12.95
N ALA A 33 -4.91 15.00 14.04
CA ALA A 33 -4.79 14.05 15.15
C ALA A 33 -4.81 12.57 14.74
N LYS A 34 -5.54 12.23 13.67
CA LYS A 34 -5.69 10.86 13.17
C LYS A 34 -4.62 10.47 12.12
N VAL A 35 -3.77 11.40 11.73
CA VAL A 35 -2.75 11.12 10.72
C VAL A 35 -1.54 10.47 11.39
N PRO A 36 -1.10 9.28 10.94
CA PRO A 36 0.03 8.57 11.54
C PRO A 36 1.35 9.30 11.26
N TYR A 37 2.37 8.97 12.04
CA TYR A 37 3.75 9.29 11.72
C TYR A 37 4.26 8.35 10.63
N LEU A 38 4.84 8.90 9.59
CA LEU A 38 5.53 8.13 8.56
C LEU A 38 7.03 8.39 8.72
N ASN A 39 7.71 7.42 9.31
CA ASN A 39 9.17 7.47 9.49
C ASN A 39 9.87 7.35 8.12
N SER A 40 9.85 8.42 7.35
CA SER A 40 10.41 8.44 6.01
C SER A 40 11.22 9.69 5.77
N SER A 41 12.46 9.53 5.28
CA SER A 41 13.32 10.61 4.82
C SER A 41 12.72 11.44 3.68
N LEU A 42 11.64 10.95 3.04
CA LEU A 42 10.90 11.72 2.02
C LEU A 42 10.29 13.02 2.56
N PHE A 43 10.04 13.09 3.86
CA PHE A 43 9.46 14.27 4.51
C PHE A 43 10.51 15.12 5.25
N GLU A 44 11.79 14.77 5.17
CA GLU A 44 12.87 15.56 5.72
C GLU A 44 13.40 16.53 4.66
N PRO A 45 13.45 17.86 4.93
CA PRO A 45 14.00 18.81 3.99
C PRO A 45 15.47 18.51 3.72
N THR A 46 15.83 18.35 2.47
CA THR A 46 17.24 18.13 2.07
C THR A 46 18.05 19.42 2.11
N GLY A 47 19.39 19.29 2.11
CA GLY A 47 20.27 20.46 2.02
C GLY A 47 20.06 21.30 0.75
N ILE A 48 19.58 20.68 -0.34
CA ILE A 48 19.20 21.35 -1.60
C ILE A 48 17.94 22.20 -1.39
N GLU A 49 16.95 21.66 -0.69
CA GLU A 49 15.69 22.35 -0.37
C GLU A 49 15.91 23.51 0.59
N HIS A 50 16.87 23.42 1.50
CA HIS A 50 17.28 24.53 2.37
C HIS A 50 18.07 25.64 1.64
N GLY A 51 18.78 25.29 0.57
CA GLY A 51 19.68 26.21 -0.14
C GLY A 51 19.09 26.84 -1.39
N THR A 52 17.99 26.28 -1.94
CA THR A 52 17.35 26.74 -3.17
C THR A 52 15.89 27.12 -2.96
N LEU A 53 15.09 27.10 -3.94
CA LEU A 53 13.68 27.42 -3.84
C LEU A 53 12.98 26.38 -2.94
N PHE A 54 12.50 26.84 -1.77
CA PHE A 54 11.51 26.08 -1.05
C PHE A 54 10.34 25.77 -1.99
N ILE A 55 9.98 24.53 -2.12
CA ILE A 55 8.68 24.14 -2.71
C ILE A 55 7.56 24.84 -1.93
N SER A 56 7.76 25.12 -0.65
CA SER A 56 6.95 25.97 0.21
C SER A 56 6.77 27.43 -0.29
N ASN A 57 7.51 27.86 -1.31
CA ASN A 57 7.31 29.14 -1.99
C ASN A 57 6.25 29.06 -3.12
N LEU A 58 5.61 27.94 -3.33
CA LEU A 58 4.38 27.88 -4.13
C LEU A 58 3.29 28.63 -3.37
N ARG A 59 3.07 29.86 -3.77
CA ARG A 59 2.12 30.76 -3.11
C ARG A 59 0.72 30.49 -3.65
N ASP A 60 -0.27 30.53 -2.77
CA ASP A 60 -1.66 30.32 -3.13
C ASP A 60 -2.22 31.44 -4.06
N ASP A 61 -1.54 32.59 -4.10
CA ASP A 61 -1.85 33.72 -4.98
C ASP A 61 -1.34 33.55 -6.42
N LYS A 62 -0.51 32.52 -6.69
CA LYS A 62 -0.01 32.24 -8.04
C LYS A 62 -0.84 31.17 -8.74
N THR A 63 -1.06 31.41 -10.01
CA THR A 63 -1.72 30.43 -10.88
C THR A 63 -0.76 29.95 -11.96
N ILE A 64 -0.94 28.71 -12.37
CA ILE A 64 -0.20 28.08 -13.47
C ILE A 64 -1.16 27.69 -14.59
N PRO A 65 -0.75 27.79 -15.84
CA PRO A 65 -1.59 27.40 -16.97
C PRO A 65 -1.79 25.89 -17.00
N ILE A 66 -3.01 25.47 -17.26
CA ILE A 66 -3.31 24.06 -17.47
C ILE A 66 -2.62 23.59 -18.75
N TYR A 67 -1.91 22.45 -18.63
CA TYR A 67 -1.19 21.86 -19.76
C TYR A 67 -2.13 21.48 -20.89
N SER A 68 -1.78 21.81 -22.13
CA SER A 68 -2.67 21.60 -23.31
C SER A 68 -3.03 20.15 -23.57
N SER A 69 -2.17 19.20 -23.17
CA SER A 69 -2.43 17.75 -23.26
C SER A 69 -3.03 17.17 -21.96
N THR A 70 -3.56 18.02 -21.10
CA THR A 70 -4.15 17.58 -19.81
C THR A 70 -5.23 16.52 -19.98
N VAL A 71 -5.37 15.67 -18.96
CA VAL A 71 -6.48 14.73 -18.78
C VAL A 71 -7.67 15.39 -18.09
N LEU A 72 -7.48 16.59 -17.49
CA LEU A 72 -8.54 17.29 -16.77
C LEU A 72 -9.69 17.63 -17.70
N LYS A 73 -10.91 17.34 -17.25
CA LYS A 73 -12.16 17.61 -17.95
C LYS A 73 -13.00 18.58 -17.15
N SER A 74 -13.76 19.43 -17.84
CA SER A 74 -14.84 20.23 -17.25
C SER A 74 -16.07 19.35 -17.00
N GLU A 75 -17.04 19.87 -16.24
CA GLU A 75 -18.34 19.22 -16.03
C GLU A 75 -19.05 18.82 -17.35
N SER A 76 -18.77 19.53 -18.43
CA SER A 76 -19.29 19.20 -19.75
C SER A 76 -18.48 18.13 -20.51
N GLY A 77 -17.47 17.49 -19.87
CA GLY A 77 -16.62 16.46 -20.47
C GLY A 77 -15.54 16.98 -21.44
N LYS A 78 -15.46 18.30 -21.67
CA LYS A 78 -14.44 18.91 -22.54
C LYS A 78 -13.12 19.08 -21.77
N LYS A 79 -11.99 19.07 -22.47
CA LYS A 79 -10.68 19.39 -21.90
C LYS A 79 -10.74 20.73 -21.17
N ARG A 80 -10.24 20.76 -19.97
CA ARG A 80 -10.16 21.99 -19.17
C ARG A 80 -9.03 22.89 -19.70
N THR A 81 -9.25 24.17 -19.71
CA THR A 81 -8.29 25.21 -20.14
C THR A 81 -8.29 26.35 -19.14
N GLY A 82 -7.31 27.20 -19.18
CA GLY A 82 -7.15 28.33 -18.29
C GLY A 82 -6.00 28.15 -17.30
N ASN A 83 -6.11 28.80 -16.16
CA ASN A 83 -5.13 28.77 -15.08
C ASN A 83 -5.78 28.29 -13.80
N LEU A 84 -5.04 27.56 -12.98
CA LEU A 84 -5.42 27.11 -11.65
C LEU A 84 -4.36 27.51 -10.63
N SER A 85 -4.74 27.68 -9.37
CA SER A 85 -3.75 27.70 -8.29
C SER A 85 -3.00 26.37 -8.25
N THR A 86 -1.79 26.37 -7.72
CA THR A 86 -0.96 25.16 -7.71
C THR A 86 -1.63 24.03 -6.95
N LEU A 87 -2.23 24.32 -5.80
CA LEU A 87 -2.89 23.33 -4.97
C LEU A 87 -4.17 22.79 -5.65
N GLU A 88 -4.97 23.66 -6.22
CA GLU A 88 -6.16 23.27 -6.98
C GLU A 88 -5.79 22.37 -8.17
N TYR A 89 -4.72 22.74 -8.89
CA TYR A 89 -4.26 21.92 -10.02
C TYR A 89 -3.77 20.54 -9.55
N LEU A 90 -3.05 20.47 -8.43
CA LEU A 90 -2.62 19.21 -7.84
C LEU A 90 -3.82 18.31 -7.50
N PHE A 91 -4.81 18.84 -6.79
CA PHE A 91 -5.96 18.04 -6.40
C PHE A 91 -6.83 17.62 -7.58
N GLU A 92 -7.03 18.50 -8.55
CA GLU A 92 -7.75 18.14 -9.75
C GLU A 92 -7.00 17.11 -10.60
N PHE A 93 -5.67 17.22 -10.67
CA PHE A 93 -4.84 16.22 -11.33
C PHE A 93 -4.97 14.87 -10.63
N LEU A 94 -4.81 14.80 -9.32
CA LEU A 94 -4.98 13.57 -8.56
C LEU A 94 -6.40 12.98 -8.71
N ASN A 95 -7.43 13.83 -8.70
CA ASN A 95 -8.81 13.38 -8.87
C ASN A 95 -9.15 12.93 -10.30
N ALA A 96 -8.34 13.28 -11.30
CA ALA A 96 -8.52 12.84 -12.67
C ALA A 96 -8.08 11.37 -12.93
N TYR A 97 -7.41 10.76 -11.96
CA TYR A 97 -6.97 9.37 -12.02
C TYR A 97 -7.65 8.53 -10.94
N ASP A 98 -7.82 7.26 -11.23
CA ASP A 98 -8.20 6.25 -10.27
C ASP A 98 -6.93 5.52 -9.78
N PHE A 99 -6.65 5.60 -8.49
CA PHE A 99 -5.50 4.96 -7.85
C PHE A 99 -5.94 3.69 -7.12
N SER A 100 -6.85 2.93 -7.71
CA SER A 100 -7.32 1.66 -7.16
C SER A 100 -6.50 0.47 -7.64
N SER A 101 -6.67 -0.68 -6.99
CA SER A 101 -6.15 -1.95 -7.45
C SER A 101 -6.95 -2.50 -8.66
N GLU A 102 -6.31 -3.32 -9.49
CA GLU A 102 -6.87 -3.81 -10.77
C GLU A 102 -8.15 -4.69 -10.64
N GLY A 103 -8.65 -4.94 -9.43
CA GLY A 103 -9.78 -5.83 -9.20
C GLY A 103 -11.17 -5.30 -9.55
N LYS A 104 -11.31 -4.06 -10.03
CA LYS A 104 -12.60 -3.41 -10.29
C LYS A 104 -12.83 -3.12 -11.78
N GLU A 105 -12.98 -4.17 -12.60
CA GLU A 105 -13.41 -3.97 -13.99
C GLU A 105 -14.86 -3.44 -14.11
N GLU A 106 -15.70 -3.59 -13.08
CA GLU A 106 -17.13 -3.22 -13.14
C GLU A 106 -17.49 -1.83 -12.60
N ILE A 107 -16.60 -1.16 -11.87
CA ILE A 107 -16.84 0.20 -11.38
C ILE A 107 -15.65 1.10 -11.75
N GLN A 108 -15.30 1.17 -13.02
CA GLN A 108 -14.59 2.36 -13.48
C GLN A 108 -15.58 3.51 -13.36
N GLU A 109 -15.34 4.44 -12.43
CA GLU A 109 -16.01 5.75 -12.50
C GLU A 109 -15.80 6.25 -13.92
N ASP A 110 -16.87 6.32 -14.69
CA ASP A 110 -16.86 6.71 -16.09
C ASP A 110 -15.92 7.89 -16.30
N ASN A 111 -14.82 7.64 -17.00
CA ASN A 111 -13.84 8.61 -17.47
C ASN A 111 -12.54 8.84 -16.67
N LYS A 112 -12.21 8.09 -15.62
CA LYS A 112 -10.89 8.17 -14.96
C LYS A 112 -9.91 7.14 -15.54
N THR A 113 -8.63 7.50 -15.62
CA THR A 113 -7.58 6.57 -16.03
C THR A 113 -7.06 5.85 -14.80
N LEU A 114 -7.11 4.53 -14.81
CA LEU A 114 -6.56 3.70 -13.73
C LEU A 114 -5.04 3.83 -13.66
N ILE A 115 -4.53 4.09 -12.47
CA ILE A 115 -3.10 4.05 -12.14
C ILE A 115 -2.91 3.07 -10.98
N ASN A 116 -2.49 1.86 -11.29
CA ASN A 116 -2.15 0.89 -10.27
C ASN A 116 -0.74 1.10 -9.70
N ALA A 117 -0.41 0.36 -8.63
CA ALA A 117 0.89 0.46 -7.95
C ALA A 117 2.07 0.16 -8.90
N SER A 118 1.92 -0.76 -9.85
CA SER A 118 2.95 -1.10 -10.84
C SER A 118 3.22 0.07 -11.79
N VAL A 119 2.18 0.76 -12.24
CA VAL A 119 2.32 1.96 -13.10
C VAL A 119 2.99 3.10 -12.33
N LEU A 120 2.60 3.33 -11.07
CA LEU A 120 3.25 4.30 -10.20
C LEU A 120 4.74 3.97 -10.02
N GLY A 121 5.08 2.71 -9.76
CA GLY A 121 6.46 2.25 -9.64
C GLY A 121 7.28 2.57 -10.89
N LEU A 122 6.75 2.30 -12.09
CA LEU A 122 7.40 2.62 -13.38
C LEU A 122 7.54 4.13 -13.59
N ILE A 123 6.58 4.95 -13.15
CA ILE A 123 6.67 6.41 -13.24
C ILE A 123 7.80 6.92 -12.33
N PHE A 124 7.84 6.46 -11.07
CA PHE A 124 8.90 6.85 -10.14
C PHE A 124 10.28 6.37 -10.60
N GLU A 125 10.37 5.16 -11.14
CA GLU A 125 11.61 4.65 -11.74
C GLU A 125 12.10 5.55 -12.89
N LYS A 126 11.22 5.97 -13.78
CA LYS A 126 11.57 6.87 -14.88
C LYS A 126 11.96 8.28 -14.42
N ILE A 127 11.31 8.79 -13.38
CA ILE A 127 11.62 10.12 -12.84
C ILE A 127 12.98 10.11 -12.13
N ASN A 128 13.26 9.08 -11.35
CA ASN A 128 14.45 8.98 -10.51
C ASN A 128 15.58 8.15 -11.15
N GLY A 129 15.25 7.21 -12.02
CA GLY A 129 16.08 6.06 -12.30
C GLY A 129 17.28 6.26 -13.20
N TYR A 130 17.24 7.18 -14.13
CA TYR A 130 18.33 7.26 -15.10
C TYR A 130 19.58 8.03 -14.58
N LYS A 131 19.41 8.89 -13.61
CA LYS A 131 20.55 9.65 -13.04
C LYS A 131 21.19 8.95 -11.85
N ASP A 132 20.42 8.21 -11.05
CA ASP A 132 20.87 7.66 -9.76
C ASP A 132 20.95 6.13 -9.75
N GLY A 133 20.69 5.46 -10.88
CA GLY A 133 20.81 4.00 -10.99
C GLY A 133 19.81 3.19 -10.16
N SER A 134 18.70 3.80 -9.78
CA SER A 134 17.64 3.11 -9.02
C SER A 134 16.75 2.33 -9.97
N PHE A 135 16.81 1.02 -9.91
CA PHE A 135 15.90 0.11 -10.63
C PHE A 135 15.05 -0.65 -9.61
N PHE A 136 13.74 -0.59 -9.78
CA PHE A 136 12.84 -1.41 -8.99
C PHE A 136 12.67 -2.78 -9.63
N THR A 137 12.68 -3.82 -8.81
CA THR A 137 12.40 -5.17 -9.30
C THR A 137 10.94 -5.25 -9.72
N PRO A 138 10.62 -5.71 -10.95
CA PRO A 138 9.23 -5.84 -11.38
C PRO A 138 8.41 -6.75 -10.47
N GLY A 139 7.14 -6.40 -10.22
CA GLY A 139 6.27 -7.10 -9.27
C GLY A 139 6.12 -8.60 -9.52
N PHE A 140 6.06 -9.03 -10.79
CA PHE A 140 6.00 -10.46 -11.11
C PHE A 140 7.26 -11.25 -10.69
N ILE A 141 8.43 -10.59 -10.63
CA ILE A 141 9.68 -11.19 -10.15
C ILE A 141 9.66 -11.26 -8.63
N THR A 142 9.26 -10.19 -7.94
CA THR A 142 9.17 -10.18 -6.47
C THR A 142 8.17 -11.20 -5.97
N MET A 143 6.99 -11.26 -6.59
CA MET A 143 5.97 -12.27 -6.29
C MET A 143 6.51 -13.68 -6.49
N TYR A 144 7.16 -13.98 -7.63
CA TYR A 144 7.73 -15.29 -7.90
C TYR A 144 8.80 -15.66 -6.86
N MET A 145 9.71 -14.73 -6.56
CA MET A 145 10.77 -14.97 -5.58
C MET A 145 10.19 -15.21 -4.18
N CYS A 146 9.25 -14.40 -3.73
CA CYS A 146 8.59 -14.56 -2.44
C CYS A 146 7.87 -15.91 -2.36
N ARG A 147 7.08 -16.24 -3.39
CA ARG A 147 6.35 -17.52 -3.45
C ARG A 147 7.29 -18.72 -3.32
N GLU A 148 8.35 -18.76 -4.12
CA GLU A 148 9.29 -19.87 -4.13
C GLU A 148 10.10 -19.99 -2.83
N THR A 149 10.49 -18.87 -2.25
CA THR A 149 11.35 -18.90 -1.05
C THR A 149 10.55 -19.08 0.23
N ILE A 150 9.44 -18.37 0.40
CA ILE A 150 8.67 -18.40 1.64
C ILE A 150 7.95 -19.74 1.80
N ARG A 151 7.35 -20.31 0.74
CA ARG A 151 6.74 -21.65 0.79
C ARG A 151 7.75 -22.72 1.22
N LYS A 152 8.95 -22.68 0.66
CA LYS A 152 10.03 -23.58 1.06
C LYS A 152 10.46 -23.38 2.51
N ALA A 153 10.59 -22.12 2.95
CA ALA A 153 10.94 -21.80 4.32
C ALA A 153 9.87 -22.25 5.33
N VAL A 154 8.59 -22.10 5.00
CA VAL A 154 7.48 -22.62 5.82
C VAL A 154 7.56 -24.15 5.93
N ILE A 155 7.69 -24.87 4.80
CA ILE A 155 7.80 -26.32 4.81
C ILE A 155 9.00 -26.78 5.64
N GLN A 156 10.16 -26.16 5.45
CA GLN A 156 11.37 -26.46 6.21
C GLN A 156 11.13 -26.21 7.71
N LYS A 157 10.53 -25.08 8.07
CA LYS A 157 10.25 -24.73 9.47
C LYS A 157 9.36 -25.76 10.17
N PHE A 158 8.30 -26.21 9.50
CA PHE A 158 7.45 -27.28 10.02
C PHE A 158 8.21 -28.59 10.16
N ASN A 159 8.97 -28.98 9.15
CA ASN A 159 9.75 -30.22 9.18
C ASN A 159 10.76 -30.21 10.34
N GLU A 160 11.44 -29.08 10.58
CA GLU A 160 12.38 -28.93 11.69
C GLU A 160 11.69 -28.91 13.06
N THR A 161 10.53 -28.25 13.17
CA THR A 161 9.83 -28.09 14.45
C THR A 161 9.09 -29.34 14.88
N LYS A 162 8.51 -30.08 13.91
CA LYS A 162 7.62 -31.21 14.16
C LYS A 162 8.25 -32.57 13.82
N ASP A 163 9.51 -32.57 13.35
CA ASP A 163 10.17 -33.78 12.83
C ASP A 163 9.36 -34.45 11.71
N TRP A 164 8.81 -33.62 10.81
CA TRP A 164 8.06 -34.07 9.65
C TRP A 164 8.94 -34.14 8.41
N ASN A 165 8.44 -34.79 7.36
CA ASN A 165 9.11 -34.84 6.06
C ASN A 165 8.12 -34.46 4.94
N CYS A 166 7.50 -33.28 5.06
CA CYS A 166 6.61 -32.73 4.07
C CYS A 166 7.41 -32.13 2.91
N LYS A 167 6.88 -32.23 1.69
CA LYS A 167 7.52 -31.75 0.47
C LYS A 167 6.85 -30.50 -0.11
N ASP A 168 5.60 -30.28 0.22
CA ASP A 168 4.73 -29.23 -0.29
C ASP A 168 3.72 -28.77 0.77
N ILE A 169 2.99 -27.72 0.45
CA ILE A 169 1.97 -27.14 1.34
C ILE A 169 0.80 -28.11 1.57
N ASP A 170 0.44 -28.89 0.56
CA ASP A 170 -0.66 -29.87 0.68
C ASP A 170 -0.33 -30.95 1.72
N SER A 171 0.91 -31.47 1.69
CA SER A 171 1.38 -32.43 2.68
C SER A 171 1.52 -31.85 4.09
N LEU A 172 1.73 -30.54 4.24
CA LEU A 172 1.62 -29.86 5.54
C LEU A 172 0.18 -29.77 6.01
N TYR A 173 -0.74 -29.38 5.11
CA TYR A 173 -2.16 -29.27 5.42
C TYR A 173 -2.72 -30.57 5.99
N ASP A 174 -2.38 -31.70 5.38
CA ASP A 174 -2.83 -33.04 5.81
C ASP A 174 -2.32 -33.45 7.20
N LYS A 175 -1.22 -32.85 7.67
CA LYS A 175 -0.61 -33.18 8.97
C LYS A 175 -0.94 -32.18 10.08
N ILE A 176 -1.48 -31.01 9.75
CA ILE A 176 -1.81 -29.98 10.74
C ILE A 176 -3.09 -30.39 11.51
N GLU A 177 -2.94 -30.74 12.77
CA GLU A 177 -4.02 -31.03 13.70
C GLU A 177 -4.37 -29.79 14.53
N ASP A 178 -3.37 -29.10 15.09
CA ASP A 178 -3.51 -27.86 15.86
C ASP A 178 -3.19 -26.64 14.99
N ARG A 179 -4.23 -25.87 14.70
CA ARG A 179 -4.13 -24.69 13.84
C ARG A 179 -3.49 -23.48 14.52
N GLN A 180 -3.66 -23.36 15.85
CA GLN A 180 -3.00 -22.29 16.59
C GLN A 180 -1.50 -22.52 16.61
N GLU A 181 -1.07 -23.73 16.95
CA GLU A 181 0.34 -24.11 16.89
C GLU A 181 0.92 -23.90 15.48
N ALA A 182 0.18 -24.28 14.44
CA ALA A 182 0.61 -24.08 13.07
C ALA A 182 0.75 -22.59 12.71
N ASN A 183 -0.19 -21.75 13.13
CA ASN A 183 -0.09 -20.30 12.96
C ASN A 183 1.14 -19.73 13.69
N ASP A 184 1.40 -20.16 14.91
CA ASP A 184 2.56 -19.73 15.70
C ASP A 184 3.90 -20.16 15.05
N ILE A 185 3.96 -21.36 14.46
CA ILE A 185 5.12 -21.81 13.69
C ILE A 185 5.38 -20.89 12.49
N ILE A 186 4.34 -20.57 11.72
CA ILE A 186 4.45 -19.66 10.58
C ILE A 186 4.91 -18.26 11.03
N ASN A 187 4.29 -17.72 12.08
CA ASN A 187 4.63 -16.40 12.64
C ASN A 187 6.04 -16.33 13.24
N SER A 188 6.65 -17.47 13.52
CA SER A 188 8.03 -17.53 13.99
C SER A 188 9.07 -17.29 12.88
N LEU A 189 8.66 -17.30 11.61
CA LEU A 189 9.54 -16.94 10.50
C LEU A 189 9.89 -15.46 10.56
N LYS A 190 11.15 -15.16 10.29
CA LYS A 190 11.63 -13.78 10.22
C LYS A 190 12.11 -13.51 8.81
N ILE A 191 11.50 -12.52 8.18
CA ILE A 191 11.85 -12.07 6.84
C ILE A 191 12.61 -10.75 6.99
N CYS A 192 13.76 -10.65 6.33
CA CYS A 192 14.59 -9.47 6.32
C CYS A 192 14.93 -9.08 4.89
N ASP A 193 14.58 -7.87 4.52
CA ASP A 193 15.03 -7.25 3.28
C ASP A 193 16.10 -6.20 3.61
N PRO A 194 17.39 -6.49 3.35
CA PRO A 194 18.49 -5.57 3.68
C PRO A 194 18.56 -4.37 2.74
N ALA A 195 17.81 -4.36 1.65
CA ALA A 195 17.77 -3.31 0.63
C ALA A 195 16.34 -2.86 0.35
N VAL A 196 15.57 -2.66 1.40
CA VAL A 196 14.11 -2.50 1.41
C VAL A 196 13.55 -1.54 0.35
N GLY A 197 14.28 -0.47 0.00
CA GLY A 197 13.83 0.51 -0.99
C GLY A 197 12.44 1.03 -0.69
N SER A 198 11.50 0.81 -1.61
CA SER A 198 10.08 1.15 -1.45
C SER A 198 9.28 0.17 -0.57
N GLY A 199 9.89 -0.93 -0.12
CA GLY A 199 9.22 -1.98 0.64
C GLY A 199 8.47 -3.01 -0.21
N HIS A 200 8.60 -2.97 -1.52
CA HIS A 200 7.82 -3.81 -2.43
C HIS A 200 8.02 -5.31 -2.18
N PHE A 201 9.26 -5.76 -1.93
CA PHE A 201 9.51 -7.14 -1.53
C PHE A 201 8.82 -7.55 -0.22
N LEU A 202 8.75 -6.63 0.75
CA LEU A 202 8.07 -6.92 2.03
C LEU A 202 6.55 -7.03 1.85
N VAL A 203 5.98 -6.21 0.96
CA VAL A 203 4.55 -6.33 0.60
C VAL A 203 4.28 -7.66 -0.09
N SER A 204 5.09 -8.03 -1.09
CA SER A 204 4.97 -9.34 -1.77
C SER A 204 5.14 -10.51 -0.77
N ALA A 205 6.05 -10.37 0.20
CA ALA A 205 6.26 -11.38 1.23
C ALA A 205 5.05 -11.50 2.18
N LEU A 206 4.47 -10.38 2.59
CA LEU A 206 3.25 -10.34 3.40
C LEU A 206 2.08 -11.01 2.67
N ASN A 207 1.87 -10.65 1.41
CA ASN A 207 0.82 -11.25 0.58
C ASN A 207 0.97 -12.77 0.50
N GLU A 208 2.19 -13.26 0.28
CA GLU A 208 2.45 -14.71 0.23
C GLU A 208 2.27 -15.40 1.58
N MET A 209 2.63 -14.76 2.70
CA MET A 209 2.38 -15.30 4.04
C MET A 209 0.88 -15.46 4.31
N ILE A 210 0.08 -14.46 3.94
CA ILE A 210 -1.39 -14.52 4.04
C ILE A 210 -1.95 -15.66 3.18
N ALA A 211 -1.47 -15.79 1.93
CA ALA A 211 -1.89 -16.85 1.02
C ALA A 211 -1.57 -18.25 1.60
N ILE A 212 -0.35 -18.46 2.12
CA ILE A 212 0.04 -19.72 2.77
C ILE A 212 -0.87 -20.04 3.96
N LYS A 213 -1.15 -19.05 4.83
CA LYS A 213 -2.05 -19.25 5.97
C LYS A 213 -3.49 -19.57 5.53
N ASN A 214 -3.94 -18.97 4.44
CA ASN A 214 -5.22 -19.30 3.84
C ASN A 214 -5.22 -20.74 3.28
N ASP A 215 -4.19 -21.13 2.53
CA ASP A 215 -4.04 -22.49 1.97
C ASP A 215 -4.06 -23.54 3.09
N LEU A 216 -3.31 -23.30 4.18
CA LEU A 216 -3.24 -24.18 5.34
C LEU A 216 -4.47 -24.07 6.27
N LYS A 217 -5.41 -23.15 5.99
CA LYS A 217 -6.62 -22.89 6.79
C LYS A 217 -6.30 -22.50 8.23
N VAL A 218 -5.20 -21.77 8.43
CA VAL A 218 -4.74 -21.27 9.76
C VAL A 218 -4.87 -19.77 9.90
N LEU A 219 -5.32 -19.04 8.87
CA LEU A 219 -5.58 -17.61 8.94
C LEU A 219 -6.72 -17.33 9.92
N GLN A 220 -6.45 -16.52 10.93
CA GLN A 220 -7.39 -16.21 12.02
C GLN A 220 -7.20 -14.78 12.50
N ASP A 221 -8.29 -14.19 13.02
CA ASP A 221 -8.26 -12.87 13.63
C ASP A 221 -7.60 -12.88 15.03
N ARG A 222 -7.53 -11.71 15.65
CA ARG A 222 -6.95 -11.53 17.01
C ARG A 222 -7.60 -12.40 18.08
N ASP A 223 -8.88 -12.75 17.90
CA ASP A 223 -9.64 -13.57 18.83
C ASP A 223 -9.47 -15.07 18.52
N GLY A 224 -8.64 -15.44 17.55
CA GLY A 224 -8.43 -16.81 17.09
C GLY A 224 -9.58 -17.35 16.23
N LYS A 225 -10.50 -16.49 15.78
CA LYS A 225 -11.60 -16.88 14.90
C LYS A 225 -11.11 -16.88 13.46
N ARG A 226 -11.33 -17.98 12.77
CA ARG A 226 -10.96 -18.10 11.35
C ARG A 226 -11.79 -17.19 10.46
N LEU A 227 -11.14 -16.67 9.43
CA LEU A 227 -11.79 -15.98 8.32
C LEU A 227 -12.27 -17.00 7.27
N LYS A 228 -13.35 -17.73 7.58
CA LYS A 228 -13.89 -18.79 6.69
C LYS A 228 -14.70 -18.23 5.55
N GLU A 229 -15.27 -17.07 5.76
CA GLU A 229 -16.18 -16.36 4.88
C GLU A 229 -15.45 -15.66 3.72
N TYR A 230 -14.12 -15.71 3.73
CA TYR A 230 -13.31 -15.02 2.73
C TYR A 230 -12.28 -15.96 2.11
N GLN A 231 -11.99 -15.71 0.83
CA GLN A 231 -10.91 -16.34 0.09
C GLN A 231 -9.82 -15.30 -0.18
N PHE A 232 -8.57 -15.73 -0.12
CA PHE A 232 -7.38 -14.89 -0.28
C PHE A 232 -6.50 -15.47 -1.36
N GLU A 233 -6.24 -14.70 -2.40
CA GLU A 233 -5.42 -15.10 -3.53
C GLU A 233 -4.43 -13.98 -3.88
N VAL A 234 -3.22 -14.33 -4.31
CA VAL A 234 -2.24 -13.36 -4.81
C VAL A 234 -2.24 -13.41 -6.34
N VAL A 235 -2.67 -12.33 -6.96
CA VAL A 235 -2.73 -12.16 -8.41
C VAL A 235 -1.96 -10.90 -8.80
N ASN A 236 -1.01 -11.01 -9.71
CA ASN A 236 -0.18 -9.89 -10.16
C ASN A 236 0.49 -9.10 -9.02
N ASP A 237 0.91 -9.79 -7.96
CA ASP A 237 1.50 -9.22 -6.74
C ASP A 237 0.52 -8.43 -5.87
N GLU A 238 -0.77 -8.54 -6.11
CA GLU A 238 -1.83 -7.96 -5.30
C GLU A 238 -2.58 -9.05 -4.53
N LEU A 239 -2.94 -8.75 -3.28
CA LEU A 239 -3.79 -9.63 -2.47
C LEU A 239 -5.25 -9.36 -2.82
N ILE A 240 -5.87 -10.32 -3.47
CA ILE A 240 -7.30 -10.31 -3.79
C ILE A 240 -8.05 -11.01 -2.68
N VAL A 241 -9.06 -10.35 -2.15
CA VAL A 241 -9.95 -10.89 -1.11
C VAL A 241 -11.36 -10.94 -1.69
N THR A 242 -11.96 -12.13 -1.68
CA THR A 242 -13.36 -12.33 -2.10
C THR A 242 -14.17 -12.92 -0.97
N ASP A 243 -15.46 -12.61 -0.92
CA ASP A 243 -16.41 -13.22 0.01
C ASP A 243 -16.92 -14.60 -0.48
N GLU A 244 -17.90 -15.17 0.22
CA GLU A 244 -18.50 -16.48 -0.12
C GLU A 244 -19.22 -16.48 -1.47
N ASP A 245 -19.73 -15.33 -1.92
CA ASP A 245 -20.43 -15.15 -3.18
C ASP A 245 -19.45 -14.88 -4.35
N GLY A 246 -18.16 -14.73 -4.05
CA GLY A 246 -17.12 -14.43 -5.03
C GLY A 246 -16.99 -12.93 -5.35
N GLU A 247 -17.70 -12.07 -4.60
CA GLU A 247 -17.60 -10.62 -4.75
C GLU A 247 -16.32 -10.11 -4.10
N LEU A 248 -15.71 -9.10 -4.73
CA LEU A 248 -14.51 -8.45 -4.19
C LEU A 248 -14.81 -7.75 -2.87
N PHE A 249 -13.97 -8.01 -1.88
CA PHE A 249 -14.06 -7.34 -0.60
C PHE A 249 -13.75 -5.84 -0.75
N GLU A 250 -14.71 -5.00 -0.34
CA GLU A 250 -14.54 -3.56 -0.26
C GLU A 250 -14.35 -3.11 1.19
N TYR A 251 -13.23 -2.40 1.43
CA TYR A 251 -13.00 -1.83 2.75
C TYR A 251 -14.00 -0.71 3.04
N ASN A 252 -14.77 -0.88 4.11
CA ASN A 252 -15.66 0.14 4.64
C ASN A 252 -15.28 0.48 6.10
N PRO A 253 -14.74 1.67 6.37
CA PRO A 253 -14.27 2.05 7.70
C PRO A 253 -15.38 2.12 8.77
N THR A 254 -16.65 2.12 8.37
CA THR A 254 -17.79 2.11 9.30
C THR A 254 -18.30 0.69 9.59
N ASN A 255 -17.86 -0.31 8.85
CA ASN A 255 -18.27 -1.70 9.00
C ASN A 255 -17.27 -2.44 9.91
N LYS A 256 -17.78 -3.03 10.98
CA LYS A 256 -16.97 -3.79 11.95
C LYS A 256 -16.30 -5.02 11.33
N GLU A 257 -16.95 -5.67 10.39
CA GLU A 257 -16.39 -6.82 9.69
C GLU A 257 -15.23 -6.41 8.80
N SER A 258 -15.38 -5.31 8.05
CA SER A 258 -14.28 -4.72 7.29
C SER A 258 -13.08 -4.35 8.16
N GLN A 259 -13.33 -3.76 9.32
CA GLN A 259 -12.29 -3.46 10.29
C GLN A 259 -11.58 -4.72 10.79
N ARG A 260 -12.35 -5.79 11.13
CA ARG A 260 -11.82 -7.08 11.57
C ARG A 260 -10.89 -7.70 10.53
N ILE A 261 -11.33 -7.73 9.27
CA ILE A 261 -10.54 -8.29 8.16
C ILE A 261 -9.26 -7.48 7.97
N GLN A 262 -9.37 -6.17 7.89
CA GLN A 262 -8.20 -5.30 7.74
C GLN A 262 -7.22 -5.48 8.91
N GLU A 263 -7.71 -5.48 10.15
CA GLU A 263 -6.87 -5.70 11.32
C GLU A 263 -6.16 -7.06 11.27
N THR A 264 -6.85 -8.11 10.83
CA THR A 264 -6.26 -9.43 10.68
C THR A 264 -5.12 -9.41 9.67
N LEU A 265 -5.32 -8.81 8.49
CA LEU A 265 -4.33 -8.77 7.43
C LEU A 265 -3.10 -7.91 7.76
N PHE A 266 -3.25 -6.89 8.61
CA PHE A 266 -2.15 -6.01 9.02
C PHE A 266 -1.43 -6.43 10.30
N HIS A 267 -1.96 -7.41 11.03
CA HIS A 267 -1.32 -7.92 12.27
C HIS A 267 -0.56 -9.22 12.07
N GLU A 268 -0.59 -9.72 10.87
CA GLU A 268 0.21 -10.86 10.47
C GLU A 268 1.58 -10.39 9.98
#